data_1354bd607639b36b9f68c7a5ce6e251c
#
_entry.id   1354bd607639b36b9f68c7a5ce6e251c
#
_cell.length_a   1.000
_cell.length_b   1.000
_cell.length_c   1.000
_cell.angle_alpha   90.00
_cell.angle_beta   90.00
_cell.angle_gamma   90.00
#
_symmetry.space_group_name_H-M   'P 1'
#
loop_
_entity.id
_entity.type
_entity.pdbx_description
1 polymer ?
#
loop_
_entity_poly.entity_id
_entity_poly.type
_entity_poly.pdbx_seq_one_letter_code
_entity_poly.pdbx_strand_id
1 'polypeptide(L)'
;PPFFFNDTATTETYTLSLHDALPIYDAITGVKNVTRSDDAWAVDPLLPESMRVDNSWHTNDGFDRGHLCASDDRSFSTEANKQTFYFSNMSPQLNSFNGGYWVTFEQLLNSWVRKDNAFGSVYDKIYVAKGGTLDKLLIDYKGTKAGGDGVMPATDSKGFTSKGLPVPQYYFIAVLAHRANQPVDIATSYQTIGFWVEHRDDYGYTFEHPLNRDDTKANAISIDELESKTGIDFFCNLPDYIEDEVESSYNLTDWAW
;
A
#
# COMPACT_ATOMS: atom_id res chain seq x y z
N PRO A 1 -7.70 7.03 9.97
CA PRO A 1 -7.39 7.31 8.57
C PRO A 1 -5.89 7.47 8.40
N PRO A 2 -5.26 6.78 7.47
CA PRO A 2 -3.85 6.90 7.22
C PRO A 2 -3.62 8.21 6.45
N PHE A 3 -2.94 9.18 7.04
CA PHE A 3 -2.68 10.45 6.39
C PHE A 3 -1.20 10.75 6.40
N PHE A 4 -0.65 10.88 5.22
CA PHE A 4 0.67 11.41 4.99
C PHE A 4 0.51 12.87 4.53
N PHE A 5 0.63 13.82 5.45
CA PHE A 5 0.81 15.20 5.11
C PHE A 5 2.12 15.68 5.68
N ASN A 6 2.99 16.12 4.80
CA ASN A 6 4.23 16.75 5.17
C ASN A 6 3.95 18.23 5.45
N ASP A 7 3.92 18.61 6.72
CA ASP A 7 4.11 20.01 7.09
C ASP A 7 5.61 20.28 7.07
N THR A 8 6.04 21.18 6.20
CA THR A 8 7.44 21.52 5.93
C THR A 8 8.17 22.19 7.11
N ALA A 9 7.59 22.20 8.30
CA ALA A 9 8.12 22.92 9.46
C ALA A 9 8.59 22.05 10.63
N THR A 10 8.24 20.75 10.69
CA THR A 10 8.68 19.90 11.80
C THR A 10 9.05 18.51 11.29
N THR A 11 10.24 18.05 11.68
CA THR A 11 10.67 16.66 11.54
C THR A 11 9.92 15.83 12.59
N GLU A 12 8.62 15.65 12.42
CA GLU A 12 7.87 14.71 13.22
C GLU A 12 7.98 13.32 12.57
N THR A 13 8.56 12.40 13.28
CA THR A 13 8.55 10.97 12.97
C THR A 13 7.11 10.48 13.12
N TYR A 14 6.48 10.10 12.02
CA TYR A 14 5.12 9.54 12.07
C TYR A 14 5.21 8.09 12.50
N THR A 15 4.74 7.80 13.69
CA THR A 15 4.63 6.46 14.22
C THR A 15 3.34 5.83 13.72
N LEU A 16 3.44 4.80 12.87
CA LEU A 16 2.28 3.98 12.51
C LEU A 16 2.08 2.93 13.59
N SER A 17 1.03 3.11 14.37
CA SER A 17 0.68 2.16 15.40
C SER A 17 -0.03 0.93 14.81
N LEU A 18 -0.14 -0.15 15.59
CA LEU A 18 -0.95 -1.33 15.21
C LEU A 18 -2.40 -0.93 14.87
N HIS A 19 -2.91 0.19 15.43
CA HIS A 19 -4.22 0.74 15.11
C HIS A 19 -4.26 1.47 13.77
N ASP A 20 -3.11 1.91 13.25
CA ASP A 20 -3.00 2.61 11.97
C ASP A 20 -2.76 1.64 10.81
N ALA A 21 -2.24 0.44 11.09
CA ALA A 21 -2.17 -0.63 10.13
C ALA A 21 -3.57 -1.23 9.89
N LEU A 22 -3.97 -1.31 8.63
CA LEU A 22 -5.31 -1.80 8.28
C LEU A 22 -5.38 -3.33 8.41
N PRO A 23 -6.24 -3.89 9.27
CA PRO A 23 -6.39 -5.33 9.38
C PRO A 23 -7.06 -5.90 8.13
N ILE A 24 -6.50 -6.99 7.62
CA ILE A 24 -7.07 -7.80 6.55
C ILE A 24 -7.25 -9.22 7.09
N TYR A 25 -8.45 -9.77 7.00
CA TYR A 25 -8.77 -11.12 7.43
C TYR A 25 -9.94 -11.67 6.61
N ASP A 26 -10.14 -12.98 6.61
CA ASP A 26 -11.10 -13.69 5.74
C ASP A 26 -12.52 -13.10 5.78
N ALA A 27 -13.02 -12.71 6.96
CA ALA A 27 -14.35 -12.11 7.08
C ALA A 27 -14.49 -10.74 6.39
N ILE A 28 -13.38 -10.08 6.07
CA ILE A 28 -13.35 -8.82 5.34
C ILE A 28 -13.05 -9.06 3.86
N THR A 29 -11.99 -9.79 3.53
CA THR A 29 -11.53 -9.99 2.15
C THR A 29 -12.23 -11.15 1.44
N GLY A 30 -12.69 -12.16 2.19
CA GLY A 30 -13.45 -13.31 1.66
C GLY A 30 -14.89 -12.97 1.27
N VAL A 31 -15.42 -11.86 1.76
CA VAL A 31 -16.83 -11.46 1.56
C VAL A 31 -16.90 -10.33 0.54
N LYS A 32 -17.31 -10.66 -0.68
CA LYS A 32 -17.56 -9.69 -1.77
C LYS A 32 -19.05 -9.34 -1.83
N ASN A 33 -19.51 -8.51 -0.91
CA ASN A 33 -20.91 -8.08 -0.84
C ASN A 33 -21.23 -6.94 -1.80
N VAL A 34 -20.21 -6.23 -2.28
CA VAL A 34 -20.38 -5.09 -3.16
C VAL A 34 -19.43 -5.20 -4.35
N THR A 35 -19.90 -4.73 -5.49
CA THR A 35 -19.06 -4.53 -6.67
C THR A 35 -18.30 -3.21 -6.52
N ARG A 36 -17.07 -3.18 -6.99
CA ARG A 36 -16.29 -1.93 -7.11
C ARG A 36 -17.17 -0.85 -7.74
N SER A 37 -17.24 0.31 -7.11
CA SER A 37 -17.98 1.45 -7.65
C SER A 37 -17.03 2.32 -8.49
N ASP A 38 -17.28 2.42 -9.78
CA ASP A 38 -16.48 3.23 -10.70
C ASP A 38 -16.73 4.74 -10.50
N ASP A 39 -17.86 5.13 -9.88
CA ASP A 39 -18.27 6.52 -9.67
C ASP A 39 -18.11 7.00 -8.22
N ALA A 40 -17.38 6.27 -7.39
CA ALA A 40 -17.27 6.58 -5.96
C ALA A 40 -16.22 7.66 -5.61
N TRP A 41 -15.52 8.19 -6.59
CA TRP A 41 -14.49 9.22 -6.39
C TRP A 41 -15.04 10.42 -5.63
N ALA A 42 -14.47 10.71 -4.47
CA ALA A 42 -14.96 11.77 -3.58
C ALA A 42 -13.83 12.42 -2.79
N VAL A 43 -14.09 13.67 -2.42
CA VAL A 43 -13.28 14.37 -1.41
C VAL A 43 -13.48 13.69 -0.07
N ASP A 44 -12.39 13.48 0.69
CA ASP A 44 -12.48 12.92 2.03
C ASP A 44 -13.13 13.93 2.99
N PRO A 45 -14.31 13.64 3.51
CA PRO A 45 -15.03 14.55 4.40
C PRO A 45 -14.40 14.68 5.79
N LEU A 46 -13.50 13.74 6.17
CA LEU A 46 -12.85 13.71 7.48
C LEU A 46 -11.63 14.64 7.54
N LEU A 47 -11.10 15.03 6.38
CA LEU A 47 -9.99 15.98 6.33
C LEU A 47 -10.45 17.41 6.54
N PRO A 48 -9.62 18.25 7.20
CA PRO A 48 -9.80 19.71 7.19
C PRO A 48 -9.91 20.23 5.74
N GLU A 49 -10.74 21.23 5.50
CA GLU A 49 -10.97 21.76 4.15
C GLU A 49 -9.68 22.19 3.43
N SER A 50 -8.73 22.76 4.19
CA SER A 50 -7.42 23.18 3.66
C SER A 50 -6.51 22.03 3.21
N MET A 51 -6.82 20.80 3.59
CA MET A 51 -6.05 19.59 3.27
C MET A 51 -6.77 18.70 2.25
N ARG A 52 -7.95 19.09 1.78
CA ARG A 52 -8.72 18.28 0.84
C ARG A 52 -8.19 18.41 -0.57
N VAL A 53 -8.00 17.29 -1.21
CA VAL A 53 -7.79 17.18 -2.66
C VAL A 53 -9.07 16.72 -3.33
N ASP A 54 -9.31 17.19 -4.54
CA ASP A 54 -10.44 16.82 -5.36
C ASP A 54 -9.99 16.19 -6.69
N ASN A 55 -10.94 15.86 -7.54
CA ASN A 55 -10.67 15.22 -8.81
C ASN A 55 -9.75 16.03 -9.75
N SER A 56 -9.73 17.35 -9.64
CA SER A 56 -8.90 18.19 -10.52
C SER A 56 -7.39 17.97 -10.33
N TRP A 57 -6.98 17.51 -9.15
CA TRP A 57 -5.59 17.20 -8.82
C TRP A 57 -5.10 15.88 -9.45
N HIS A 58 -6.05 14.99 -9.81
CA HIS A 58 -5.77 13.64 -10.31
C HIS A 58 -6.25 13.41 -11.75
N THR A 59 -6.33 14.45 -12.56
CA THR A 59 -6.78 14.35 -13.95
C THR A 59 -5.86 15.05 -14.91
N ASN A 60 -5.67 14.47 -16.09
CA ASN A 60 -4.85 15.00 -17.17
C ASN A 60 -3.41 15.33 -16.74
N ASP A 61 -2.82 14.45 -15.94
CA ASP A 61 -1.44 14.54 -15.46
C ASP A 61 -0.57 13.36 -15.90
N GLY A 62 -1.19 12.34 -16.52
CA GLY A 62 -0.52 11.15 -17.04
C GLY A 62 -0.32 10.04 -16.00
N PHE A 63 -0.79 10.23 -14.77
CA PHE A 63 -0.73 9.23 -13.71
C PHE A 63 -2.11 8.65 -13.42
N ASP A 64 -2.14 7.41 -13.01
CA ASP A 64 -3.35 6.77 -12.48
C ASP A 64 -3.59 7.21 -11.02
N ARG A 65 -4.83 7.15 -10.61
CA ARG A 65 -5.25 7.25 -9.20
C ARG A 65 -4.99 5.91 -8.51
N GLY A 66 -3.75 5.71 -8.07
CA GLY A 66 -3.35 4.46 -7.40
C GLY A 66 -3.87 4.40 -5.98
N HIS A 67 -4.60 3.33 -5.66
CA HIS A 67 -5.09 3.09 -4.31
C HIS A 67 -3.94 2.69 -3.36
N LEU A 68 -3.91 3.29 -2.15
CA LEU A 68 -3.09 2.77 -1.05
C LEU A 68 -3.82 1.63 -0.35
N CYS A 69 -5.05 1.83 0.13
CA CYS A 69 -5.94 0.76 0.56
C CYS A 69 -6.78 0.30 -0.63
N ALA A 70 -6.59 -0.94 -1.07
CA ALA A 70 -7.27 -1.47 -2.24
C ALA A 70 -8.80 -1.54 -2.05
N SER A 71 -9.53 -1.29 -3.12
CA SER A 71 -11.00 -1.43 -3.12
C SER A 71 -11.46 -2.85 -2.75
N ASP A 72 -10.72 -3.87 -3.18
CA ASP A 72 -11.02 -5.28 -2.89
C ASP A 72 -10.85 -5.61 -1.39
N ASP A 73 -9.96 -4.91 -0.69
CA ASP A 73 -9.77 -5.07 0.76
C ASP A 73 -10.99 -4.61 1.58
N ARG A 74 -11.89 -3.85 1.00
CA ARG A 74 -13.05 -3.23 1.66
C ARG A 74 -14.39 -3.53 0.96
N SER A 75 -14.46 -4.63 0.21
CA SER A 75 -15.68 -5.03 -0.51
C SER A 75 -16.74 -5.72 0.35
N PHE A 76 -16.56 -5.81 1.67
CA PHE A 76 -17.51 -6.36 2.61
C PHE A 76 -18.72 -5.45 2.86
N SER A 77 -18.61 -4.14 2.64
CA SER A 77 -19.72 -3.20 2.71
C SER A 77 -19.59 -2.07 1.69
N THR A 78 -20.74 -1.54 1.25
CA THR A 78 -20.80 -0.41 0.30
C THR A 78 -20.10 0.82 0.85
N GLU A 79 -20.27 1.13 2.13
CA GLU A 79 -19.68 2.31 2.76
C GLU A 79 -18.14 2.17 2.86
N ALA A 80 -17.65 1.04 3.35
CA ALA A 80 -16.22 0.78 3.44
C ALA A 80 -15.55 0.81 2.05
N ASN A 81 -16.22 0.26 1.04
CA ASN A 81 -15.72 0.28 -0.33
C ASN A 81 -15.66 1.69 -0.91
N LYS A 82 -16.71 2.52 -0.71
CA LYS A 82 -16.72 3.92 -1.14
C LYS A 82 -15.60 4.75 -0.51
N GLN A 83 -15.26 4.49 0.75
CA GLN A 83 -14.18 5.20 1.44
C GLN A 83 -12.81 4.95 0.79
N THR A 84 -12.61 3.80 0.15
CA THR A 84 -11.36 3.55 -0.58
C THR A 84 -11.18 4.46 -1.79
N PHE A 85 -12.24 5.10 -2.28
CA PHE A 85 -12.21 6.04 -3.40
C PHE A 85 -12.08 7.51 -2.99
N TYR A 86 -11.86 7.78 -1.71
CA TYR A 86 -11.51 9.14 -1.29
C TYR A 86 -10.14 9.53 -1.87
N PHE A 87 -10.01 10.77 -2.35
CA PHE A 87 -8.74 11.25 -2.91
C PHE A 87 -7.59 11.23 -1.91
N SER A 88 -7.86 11.22 -0.61
CA SER A 88 -6.88 10.99 0.45
C SER A 88 -6.25 9.59 0.42
N ASN A 89 -6.90 8.62 -0.22
CA ASN A 89 -6.40 7.25 -0.41
C ASN A 89 -5.70 7.07 -1.77
N MET A 90 -5.52 8.15 -2.53
CA MET A 90 -4.95 8.11 -3.88
C MET A 90 -3.55 8.67 -3.91
N SER A 91 -2.68 7.97 -4.65
CA SER A 91 -1.34 8.42 -4.98
C SER A 91 -1.15 8.40 -6.50
N PRO A 92 -0.41 9.37 -7.09
CA PRO A 92 -0.09 9.33 -8.50
C PRO A 92 0.78 8.12 -8.81
N GLN A 93 0.26 7.18 -9.60
CA GLN A 93 0.97 5.96 -10.00
C GLN A 93 1.06 5.85 -11.51
N LEU A 94 2.19 5.34 -12.00
CA LEU A 94 2.34 4.99 -13.41
C LEU A 94 1.36 3.86 -13.77
N ASN A 95 0.73 3.94 -14.94
CA ASN A 95 -0.34 3.02 -15.33
C ASN A 95 0.07 1.54 -15.27
N SER A 96 1.25 1.18 -15.81
CA SER A 96 1.75 -0.20 -15.76
C SER A 96 2.16 -0.64 -14.35
N PHE A 97 2.60 0.29 -13.51
CA PHE A 97 2.86 0.03 -12.10
C PHE A 97 1.55 -0.24 -11.34
N ASN A 98 0.59 0.67 -11.43
CA ASN A 98 -0.70 0.58 -10.75
C ASN A 98 -1.47 -0.67 -11.17
N GLY A 99 -1.75 -0.83 -12.47
CA GLY A 99 -2.55 -1.92 -13.02
C GLY A 99 -1.82 -3.26 -13.14
N GLY A 100 -0.52 -3.31 -12.85
CA GLY A 100 0.32 -4.48 -12.99
C GLY A 100 1.02 -4.87 -11.69
N TYR A 101 2.14 -4.22 -11.42
CA TYR A 101 3.01 -4.64 -10.33
C TYR A 101 2.38 -4.39 -8.95
N TRP A 102 1.75 -3.24 -8.75
CA TRP A 102 1.11 -2.92 -7.48
C TRP A 102 -0.11 -3.82 -7.20
N VAL A 103 -0.96 -4.05 -8.20
CA VAL A 103 -2.10 -4.96 -8.06
C VAL A 103 -1.68 -6.40 -7.75
N THR A 104 -0.47 -6.80 -8.15
CA THR A 104 0.08 -8.11 -7.80
C THR A 104 0.30 -8.25 -6.30
N PHE A 105 0.80 -7.19 -5.63
CA PHE A 105 0.90 -7.16 -4.17
C PHE A 105 -0.48 -7.20 -3.49
N GLU A 106 -1.45 -6.47 -4.01
CA GLU A 106 -2.81 -6.49 -3.46
C GLU A 106 -3.41 -7.89 -3.50
N GLN A 107 -3.25 -8.59 -4.62
CA GLN A 107 -3.70 -9.97 -4.77
C GLN A 107 -2.93 -10.95 -3.88
N LEU A 108 -1.63 -10.73 -3.69
CA LEU A 108 -0.79 -11.53 -2.81
C LEU A 108 -1.27 -11.43 -1.36
N LEU A 109 -1.40 -10.20 -0.84
CA LEU A 109 -1.85 -9.94 0.52
C LEU A 109 -3.23 -10.55 0.79
N ASN A 110 -4.17 -10.37 -0.15
CA ASN A 110 -5.48 -10.98 -0.05
C ASN A 110 -5.44 -12.50 -0.03
N SER A 111 -4.49 -13.12 -0.75
CA SER A 111 -4.35 -14.57 -0.78
C SER A 111 -3.87 -15.14 0.56
N TRP A 112 -3.12 -14.39 1.34
CA TRP A 112 -2.54 -14.86 2.60
C TRP A 112 -3.57 -15.09 3.71
N VAL A 113 -4.75 -14.49 3.64
CA VAL A 113 -5.80 -14.61 4.67
C VAL A 113 -7.05 -15.34 4.19
N ARG A 114 -7.15 -15.70 2.92
CA ARG A 114 -8.32 -16.42 2.40
C ARG A 114 -8.27 -17.90 2.80
N LYS A 115 -9.32 -18.36 3.45
CA LYS A 115 -9.44 -19.76 3.93
C LYS A 115 -9.61 -20.82 2.83
N ASP A 116 -9.93 -20.40 1.61
CA ASP A 116 -10.04 -21.28 0.45
C ASP A 116 -8.67 -21.68 -0.12
N ASN A 117 -7.60 -21.16 0.44
CA ASN A 117 -6.23 -21.46 0.06
C ASN A 117 -5.49 -22.09 1.27
N ALA A 118 -4.56 -23.00 0.99
CA ALA A 118 -3.81 -23.76 2.02
C ALA A 118 -3.07 -22.87 3.03
N PHE A 119 -2.82 -21.63 2.69
CA PHE A 119 -2.11 -20.66 3.51
C PHE A 119 -3.03 -19.77 4.35
N GLY A 120 -4.25 -19.49 3.91
CA GLY A 120 -5.24 -18.75 4.69
C GLY A 120 -5.68 -19.48 5.95
N SER A 121 -5.33 -20.77 6.10
CA SER A 121 -5.48 -21.51 7.35
C SER A 121 -4.36 -21.25 8.35
N VAL A 122 -3.24 -20.64 7.93
CA VAL A 122 -2.08 -20.38 8.81
C VAL A 122 -2.21 -19.06 9.54
N TYR A 123 -2.75 -18.05 8.88
CA TYR A 123 -2.94 -16.72 9.45
C TYR A 123 -4.44 -16.43 9.61
N ASP A 124 -4.84 -16.00 10.78
CA ASP A 124 -6.22 -15.53 10.99
C ASP A 124 -6.36 -14.05 10.65
N LYS A 125 -5.26 -13.31 10.65
CA LYS A 125 -5.23 -11.87 10.43
C LYS A 125 -3.86 -11.40 9.97
N ILE A 126 -3.84 -10.45 9.06
CA ILE A 126 -2.66 -9.62 8.78
C ILE A 126 -2.99 -8.14 9.03
N TYR A 127 -2.01 -7.41 9.49
CA TYR A 127 -2.02 -5.95 9.59
C TYR A 127 -1.11 -5.41 8.51
N VAL A 128 -1.61 -4.46 7.73
CA VAL A 128 -0.90 -3.94 6.56
C VAL A 128 -0.83 -2.43 6.60
N ALA A 129 0.37 -1.86 6.56
CA ALA A 129 0.60 -0.46 6.29
C ALA A 129 1.18 -0.32 4.89
N LYS A 130 0.64 0.61 4.11
CA LYS A 130 1.09 0.91 2.74
C LYS A 130 1.28 2.41 2.57
N GLY A 131 2.30 2.80 1.83
CA GLY A 131 2.54 4.22 1.53
C GLY A 131 3.48 4.42 0.36
N GLY A 132 3.60 5.68 -0.03
CA GLY A 132 4.64 6.15 -0.95
C GLY A 132 5.58 7.11 -0.24
N THR A 133 6.85 7.17 -0.67
CA THR A 133 7.83 8.10 -0.12
C THR A 133 7.48 9.55 -0.43
N LEU A 134 7.69 10.45 0.53
CA LEU A 134 7.52 11.89 0.34
C LEU A 134 8.86 12.63 0.37
N ASP A 135 9.90 12.00 0.87
CA ASP A 135 11.29 12.47 0.91
C ASP A 135 12.09 12.05 -0.33
N LYS A 136 11.61 11.03 -1.06
CA LYS A 136 12.19 10.50 -2.31
C LYS A 136 11.10 10.52 -3.39
N LEU A 137 11.19 11.48 -4.29
CA LEU A 137 10.22 11.69 -5.36
C LEU A 137 10.84 11.41 -6.74
N LEU A 138 10.01 11.11 -7.72
CA LEU A 138 10.40 11.01 -9.14
C LEU A 138 10.68 12.40 -9.71
N ILE A 139 11.94 12.83 -9.68
CA ILE A 139 12.37 14.17 -10.12
C ILE A 139 12.63 14.17 -11.63
N ASP A 140 12.18 15.23 -12.33
CA ASP A 140 12.38 15.41 -13.78
C ASP A 140 11.98 14.17 -14.62
N TYR A 141 11.03 13.37 -14.12
CA TYR A 141 10.60 12.15 -14.79
C TYR A 141 9.87 12.47 -16.08
N LYS A 142 10.13 11.67 -17.11
CA LYS A 142 9.43 11.70 -18.39
C LYS A 142 9.08 10.26 -18.78
N GLY A 143 7.80 9.94 -18.69
CA GLY A 143 7.30 8.62 -19.07
C GLY A 143 7.40 8.37 -20.58
N THR A 144 7.47 7.09 -20.91
CA THR A 144 7.51 6.61 -22.31
C THR A 144 6.18 6.04 -22.76
N LYS A 145 5.24 5.87 -21.81
CA LYS A 145 3.87 5.36 -22.05
C LYS A 145 2.86 6.33 -21.47
N ALA A 146 1.79 6.58 -22.20
CA ALA A 146 0.69 7.38 -21.70
C ALA A 146 -0.04 6.69 -20.56
N GLY A 147 -0.52 7.48 -19.61
CA GLY A 147 -1.41 7.03 -18.54
C GLY A 147 -2.82 6.66 -19.06
N GLY A 148 -3.70 6.26 -18.15
CA GLY A 148 -5.09 5.91 -18.48
C GLY A 148 -5.91 7.08 -19.05
N ASP A 149 -5.48 8.32 -18.79
CA ASP A 149 -6.05 9.56 -19.36
C ASP A 149 -5.50 9.94 -20.76
N GLY A 150 -4.59 9.14 -21.31
CA GLY A 150 -3.95 9.38 -22.61
C GLY A 150 -2.84 10.43 -22.58
N VAL A 151 -2.46 10.93 -21.40
CA VAL A 151 -1.39 11.91 -21.21
C VAL A 151 -0.09 11.20 -20.86
N MET A 152 1.04 11.75 -21.31
CA MET A 152 2.36 11.26 -20.91
C MET A 152 2.69 11.71 -19.50
N PRO A 153 3.00 10.79 -18.56
CA PRO A 153 3.34 11.16 -17.20
C PRO A 153 4.67 11.90 -17.16
N ALA A 154 4.68 13.01 -16.43
CA ALA A 154 5.87 13.81 -16.21
C ALA A 154 5.83 14.49 -14.84
N THR A 155 7.01 14.70 -14.26
CA THR A 155 7.18 15.45 -13.04
C THR A 155 8.14 16.62 -13.23
N ASP A 156 8.02 17.61 -12.37
CA ASP A 156 8.93 18.75 -12.32
C ASP A 156 10.24 18.40 -11.60
N SER A 157 11.13 19.39 -11.46
CA SER A 157 12.43 19.26 -10.77
C SER A 157 12.34 19.00 -9.27
N LYS A 158 11.12 18.97 -8.71
CA LYS A 158 10.84 18.62 -7.31
C LYS A 158 10.07 17.31 -7.18
N GLY A 159 9.73 16.67 -8.30
CA GLY A 159 8.98 15.42 -8.31
C GLY A 159 7.47 15.55 -8.19
N PHE A 160 6.91 16.70 -8.60
CA PHE A 160 5.47 16.95 -8.56
C PHE A 160 4.85 16.82 -9.95
N THR A 161 3.61 16.34 -10.00
CA THR A 161 2.79 16.37 -11.22
C THR A 161 2.49 17.79 -11.65
N SER A 162 2.01 17.99 -12.88
CA SER A 162 1.52 19.30 -13.37
C SER A 162 0.38 19.89 -12.53
N LYS A 163 -0.23 19.09 -11.66
CA LYS A 163 -1.31 19.46 -10.75
C LYS A 163 -0.83 19.70 -9.32
N GLY A 164 0.45 19.49 -9.03
CA GLY A 164 1.06 19.75 -7.74
C GLY A 164 1.01 18.59 -6.74
N LEU A 165 0.69 17.38 -7.19
CA LEU A 165 0.80 16.18 -6.34
C LEU A 165 2.22 15.64 -6.36
N PRO A 166 2.80 15.26 -5.20
CA PRO A 166 4.09 14.58 -5.15
C PRO A 166 3.97 13.18 -5.76
N VAL A 167 4.95 12.78 -6.55
CA VAL A 167 5.03 11.44 -7.14
C VAL A 167 6.11 10.65 -6.43
N PRO A 168 5.77 9.66 -5.60
CA PRO A 168 6.73 8.84 -4.89
C PRO A 168 7.70 8.14 -5.83
N GLN A 169 8.99 8.11 -5.48
CA GLN A 169 9.98 7.28 -6.17
C GLN A 169 9.90 5.82 -5.72
N TYR A 170 9.45 5.59 -4.49
CA TYR A 170 9.25 4.25 -3.93
C TYR A 170 7.90 4.14 -3.25
N TYR A 171 7.36 2.95 -3.29
CA TYR A 171 6.23 2.54 -2.47
C TYR A 171 6.68 1.48 -1.48
N PHE A 172 6.02 1.42 -0.35
CA PHE A 172 6.33 0.44 0.68
C PHE A 172 5.07 -0.27 1.18
N ILE A 173 5.28 -1.48 1.68
CA ILE A 173 4.27 -2.28 2.36
C ILE A 173 4.94 -2.90 3.58
N ALA A 174 4.38 -2.68 4.77
CA ALA A 174 4.73 -3.39 5.98
C ALA A 174 3.60 -4.36 6.34
N VAL A 175 3.93 -5.60 6.64
CA VAL A 175 2.97 -6.65 6.97
C VAL A 175 3.36 -7.32 8.28
N LEU A 176 2.42 -7.35 9.22
CA LEU A 176 2.46 -8.17 10.43
C LEU A 176 1.36 -9.22 10.31
N ALA A 177 1.72 -10.49 10.39
CA ALA A 177 0.78 -11.60 10.35
C ALA A 177 0.70 -12.30 11.71
N HIS A 178 -0.53 -12.56 12.16
CA HIS A 178 -0.80 -13.36 13.35
C HIS A 178 -1.20 -14.78 12.95
N ARG A 179 -0.55 -15.78 13.55
CA ARG A 179 -0.83 -17.20 13.29
C ARG A 179 -2.13 -17.62 13.98
N ALA A 180 -3.00 -18.26 13.23
CA ALA A 180 -4.29 -18.72 13.73
C ALA A 180 -4.15 -19.60 14.97
N ASN A 181 -5.00 -19.34 15.96
CA ASN A 181 -5.08 -20.10 17.22
C ASN A 181 -3.80 -20.04 18.09
N GLN A 182 -2.94 -19.04 17.88
CA GLN A 182 -1.78 -18.82 18.74
C GLN A 182 -2.05 -17.69 19.74
N PRO A 183 -1.38 -17.69 20.91
CA PRO A 183 -1.46 -16.59 21.89
C PRO A 183 -0.93 -15.28 21.30
N VAL A 184 -1.47 -14.14 21.72
CA VAL A 184 -1.07 -12.81 21.24
C VAL A 184 0.14 -12.21 21.99
N ASP A 185 0.60 -12.86 23.04
CA ASP A 185 1.68 -12.43 23.92
C ASP A 185 3.00 -13.18 23.72
N ILE A 186 3.14 -13.88 22.58
CA ILE A 186 4.32 -14.68 22.22
C ILE A 186 4.80 -14.27 20.84
N ALA A 187 6.10 -13.96 20.71
CA ALA A 187 6.70 -13.55 19.43
C ALA A 187 6.51 -14.60 18.31
N THR A 188 6.61 -15.91 18.63
CA THR A 188 6.40 -16.99 17.65
C THR A 188 4.99 -17.06 17.05
N SER A 189 4.03 -16.32 17.63
CA SER A 189 2.68 -16.16 17.07
C SER A 189 2.61 -15.17 15.92
N TYR A 190 3.66 -14.42 15.71
CA TYR A 190 3.73 -13.39 14.68
C TYR A 190 4.84 -13.68 13.68
N GLN A 191 4.72 -13.05 12.55
CA GLN A 191 5.81 -12.87 11.59
C GLN A 191 5.57 -11.61 10.78
N THR A 192 6.66 -11.02 10.32
CA THR A 192 6.65 -9.77 9.55
C THR A 192 7.34 -9.95 8.21
N ILE A 193 6.98 -9.10 7.28
CA ILE A 193 7.70 -8.90 6.03
C ILE A 193 7.45 -7.48 5.55
N GLY A 194 8.50 -6.82 5.11
CA GLY A 194 8.45 -5.54 4.44
C GLY A 194 8.62 -5.69 2.93
N PHE A 195 8.13 -4.72 2.17
CA PHE A 195 8.43 -4.59 0.74
C PHE A 195 8.81 -3.16 0.44
N TRP A 196 9.91 -3.00 -0.32
CA TRP A 196 10.38 -1.72 -0.84
C TRP A 196 10.37 -1.75 -2.35
N VAL A 197 9.47 -1.01 -2.97
CA VAL A 197 9.12 -1.16 -4.38
C VAL A 197 9.42 0.13 -5.13
N GLU A 198 10.32 0.07 -6.11
CA GLU A 198 10.61 1.21 -6.97
C GLU A 198 9.42 1.52 -7.89
N HIS A 199 9.07 2.80 -8.00
CA HIS A 199 7.98 3.26 -8.85
C HIS A 199 8.48 3.47 -10.28
N ARG A 200 8.33 2.47 -11.13
CA ARG A 200 8.77 2.48 -12.54
C ARG A 200 7.79 1.74 -13.45
N ASP A 201 7.91 1.91 -14.76
CA ASP A 201 6.97 1.38 -15.75
C ASP A 201 7.50 0.19 -16.56
N ASP A 202 8.65 -0.37 -16.21
CA ASP A 202 9.36 -1.40 -16.96
C ASP A 202 9.42 -2.78 -16.28
N TYR A 203 8.48 -3.08 -15.37
CA TYR A 203 8.36 -4.40 -14.74
C TYR A 203 7.91 -5.52 -15.70
N GLY A 204 7.71 -5.22 -16.97
CA GLY A 204 7.34 -6.21 -17.98
C GLY A 204 5.85 -6.59 -17.98
N TYR A 205 5.03 -5.89 -17.19
CA TYR A 205 3.59 -6.12 -17.19
C TYR A 205 2.97 -5.75 -18.54
N THR A 206 2.23 -6.69 -19.12
CA THR A 206 1.28 -6.46 -20.19
C THR A 206 -0.01 -7.19 -19.87
N PHE A 207 -1.11 -6.82 -20.51
CA PHE A 207 -2.40 -7.52 -20.37
C PHE A 207 -2.29 -9.01 -20.74
N GLU A 208 -1.37 -9.35 -21.62
CA GLU A 208 -1.15 -10.71 -22.13
C GLU A 208 -0.18 -11.51 -21.22
N HIS A 209 0.64 -10.81 -20.44
CA HIS A 209 1.64 -11.40 -19.52
C HIS A 209 1.52 -10.75 -18.15
N PRO A 210 0.54 -11.18 -17.32
CA PRO A 210 0.42 -10.70 -15.96
C PRO A 210 1.65 -11.14 -15.14
N LEU A 211 2.08 -10.28 -14.23
CA LEU A 211 3.21 -10.58 -13.35
C LEU A 211 2.90 -11.77 -12.45
N ASN A 212 3.89 -12.62 -12.28
CA ASN A 212 3.84 -13.70 -11.31
C ASN A 212 4.04 -13.12 -9.91
N ARG A 213 3.31 -13.62 -8.91
CA ARG A 213 3.49 -13.26 -7.50
C ARG A 213 4.90 -13.52 -7.00
N ASP A 214 5.59 -14.53 -7.53
CA ASP A 214 6.98 -14.81 -7.20
C ASP A 214 7.92 -13.63 -7.49
N ASP A 215 7.58 -12.75 -8.44
CA ASP A 215 8.39 -11.59 -8.79
C ASP A 215 8.40 -10.54 -7.66
N THR A 216 7.39 -10.55 -6.78
CA THR A 216 7.33 -9.65 -5.62
C THR A 216 8.38 -9.95 -4.56
N LYS A 217 8.90 -11.20 -4.51
CA LYS A 217 9.95 -11.62 -3.56
C LYS A 217 11.21 -10.78 -3.64
N ALA A 218 11.55 -10.28 -4.83
CA ALA A 218 12.75 -9.48 -5.05
C ALA A 218 12.72 -8.13 -4.30
N ASN A 219 11.54 -7.69 -3.84
CA ASN A 219 11.37 -6.45 -3.09
C ASN A 219 11.20 -6.68 -1.58
N ALA A 220 11.28 -7.94 -1.12
CA ALA A 220 11.13 -8.25 0.29
C ALA A 220 12.34 -7.79 1.10
N ILE A 221 12.08 -7.18 2.24
CA ILE A 221 13.05 -6.72 3.24
C ILE A 221 12.50 -6.97 4.64
N SER A 222 13.33 -6.83 5.68
CA SER A 222 12.85 -6.83 7.06
C SER A 222 12.10 -5.54 7.39
N ILE A 223 11.34 -5.55 8.48
CA ILE A 223 10.67 -4.33 8.95
C ILE A 223 11.72 -3.32 9.42
N ASP A 224 12.75 -3.72 10.18
CA ASP A 224 13.86 -2.85 10.58
C ASP A 224 14.52 -2.13 9.38
N GLU A 225 14.73 -2.87 8.27
CA GLU A 225 15.27 -2.25 7.06
C GLU A 225 14.26 -1.26 6.45
N LEU A 226 12.97 -1.59 6.46
CA LEU A 226 11.91 -0.71 5.95
C LEU A 226 11.81 0.57 6.80
N GLU A 227 11.91 0.46 8.10
CA GLU A 227 11.95 1.58 9.05
C GLU A 227 13.15 2.49 8.81
N SER A 228 14.32 1.89 8.63
CA SER A 228 15.53 2.64 8.25
C SER A 228 15.37 3.43 6.94
N LYS A 229 14.55 2.94 6.00
CA LYS A 229 14.31 3.59 4.70
C LYS A 229 13.23 4.67 4.77
N THR A 230 12.23 4.49 5.63
CA THR A 230 11.04 5.34 5.70
C THR A 230 11.07 6.33 6.86
N GLY A 231 11.83 6.03 7.92
CA GLY A 231 11.79 6.75 9.18
C GLY A 231 10.48 6.55 9.96
N ILE A 232 9.69 5.55 9.61
CA ILE A 232 8.42 5.20 10.25
C ILE A 232 8.68 4.00 11.16
N ASP A 233 8.21 4.06 12.39
CA ASP A 233 8.19 3.00 13.37
C ASP A 233 6.90 2.19 13.15
N PHE A 234 7.03 0.99 12.57
CA PHE A 234 5.89 0.13 12.26
C PHE A 234 5.57 -0.78 13.45
N PHE A 235 4.27 -1.04 13.65
CA PHE A 235 3.79 -2.00 14.67
C PHE A 235 4.20 -1.69 16.10
N CYS A 236 4.58 -0.46 16.43
CA CYS A 236 5.04 0.04 17.74
C CYS A 236 4.05 -0.18 18.91
N ASN A 237 2.88 -0.75 18.68
CA ASN A 237 1.97 -1.19 19.75
C ASN A 237 2.15 -2.66 20.14
N LEU A 238 3.03 -3.39 19.48
CA LEU A 238 3.50 -4.67 20.01
C LEU A 238 4.34 -4.42 21.27
N PRO A 239 4.36 -5.35 22.22
CA PRO A 239 5.37 -5.28 23.29
C PRO A 239 6.78 -5.31 22.70
N ASP A 240 7.70 -4.46 23.17
CA ASP A 240 9.06 -4.30 22.66
C ASP A 240 9.79 -5.63 22.42
N TYR A 241 9.63 -6.61 23.34
CA TYR A 241 10.26 -7.94 23.19
C TYR A 241 9.70 -8.80 22.06
N ILE A 242 8.46 -8.51 21.58
CA ILE A 242 7.89 -9.15 20.39
C ILE A 242 8.34 -8.41 19.15
N GLU A 243 8.23 -7.09 19.18
CA GLU A 243 8.59 -6.18 18.10
C GLU A 243 10.04 -6.40 17.67
N ASP A 244 11.01 -6.28 18.59
CA ASP A 244 12.45 -6.49 18.36
C ASP A 244 12.75 -7.87 17.72
N GLU A 245 12.02 -8.93 18.13
CA GLU A 245 12.25 -10.27 17.61
C GLU A 245 11.69 -10.44 16.19
N VAL A 246 10.45 -9.95 15.92
CA VAL A 246 9.76 -10.23 14.67
C VAL A 246 10.14 -9.29 13.52
N GLU A 247 10.66 -8.10 13.82
CA GLU A 247 10.98 -7.09 12.81
C GLU A 247 12.39 -7.19 12.25
N SER A 248 13.31 -7.81 13.03
CA SER A 248 14.72 -7.93 12.68
C SER A 248 15.01 -8.79 11.45
N SER A 249 14.09 -9.69 11.11
CA SER A 249 14.31 -10.64 10.01
C SER A 249 13.00 -11.18 9.42
N TYR A 250 13.09 -11.73 8.22
CA TYR A 250 11.99 -12.44 7.56
C TYR A 250 12.52 -13.70 6.87
N ASN A 251 11.63 -14.66 6.61
CA ASN A 251 11.96 -15.85 5.84
C ASN A 251 10.90 -16.06 4.74
N LEU A 252 11.33 -15.98 3.49
CA LEU A 252 10.43 -16.12 2.33
C LEU A 252 9.69 -17.46 2.31
N THR A 253 10.25 -18.52 2.89
CA THR A 253 9.61 -19.85 2.91
C THR A 253 8.42 -19.94 3.86
N ASP A 254 8.27 -18.98 4.77
CA ASP A 254 7.16 -18.95 5.73
C ASP A 254 5.92 -18.25 5.17
N TRP A 255 6.03 -17.70 3.96
CA TRP A 255 4.96 -17.00 3.27
C TRP A 255 4.48 -17.77 2.03
N ALA A 256 3.22 -17.56 1.67
CA ALA A 256 2.61 -18.13 0.47
C ALA A 256 2.75 -17.20 -0.74
N TRP A 257 3.34 -17.71 -1.79
CA TRP A 257 3.57 -16.94 -3.02
C TRP A 257 2.67 -17.38 -4.18
#